data_cf4a219e900eb67f8fb261aa45e5abff
#
_entry.id   cf4a219e900eb67f8fb261aa45e5abff
#
_cell.length_a   1.000
_cell.length_b   1.000
_cell.length_c   1.000
_cell.angle_alpha   90.00
_cell.angle_beta   90.00
_cell.angle_gamma   90.00
#
_symmetry.space_group_name_H-M   'P 1'
#
loop_
_entity.id
_entity.type
_entity.pdbx_description
1 polymer ?
#
loop_
_entity_poly.entity_id
_entity_poly.type
_entity_poly.pdbx_seq_one_letter_code
_entity_poly.pdbx_strand_id
1 'polypeptide(L)'
;ELAEETAFSGKPCVMLGSIIHNRNVVDRLAEKGLFAVERPEQVPDGSRVIIRSHGESRAVHDSLRERGVEILDATCPNVTRIHQIVQGAEERGRTPVIVGAPDHPEVLAIAGWCKGPVVVSGEKDLENWLFQRAERTNLPLTFVSQTTSTKKIWEGCVKKAKKECTNAEFFDTICGATSKRQEEARQLAGKCGLMVVVGDRHSSTTKRLAEICAETCSHVLLIERAEDLDLSQIPPADMVGITAGASTPAWIIKEVYDKMSDEIMEIEKSFAEMLEESIK
;
A
#
# COMPACT_ATOMS: atom_id res chain seq x y z
N GLU A 1 6.23 13.12 -10.55
CA GLU A 1 7.34 13.65 -11.39
C GLU A 1 7.46 12.84 -12.68
N LEU A 2 7.96 11.58 -12.67
CA LEU A 2 8.17 10.79 -13.90
C LEU A 2 6.94 10.76 -14.81
N ALA A 3 5.75 10.51 -14.27
CA ALA A 3 4.50 10.48 -15.04
C ALA A 3 4.12 11.86 -15.60
N GLU A 4 4.38 12.93 -14.87
CA GLU A 4 4.09 14.28 -15.32
C GLU A 4 5.08 14.73 -16.41
N GLU A 5 6.36 14.45 -16.26
CA GLU A 5 7.39 14.73 -17.27
C GLU A 5 7.12 13.97 -18.59
N THR A 6 6.65 12.72 -18.46
CA THR A 6 6.38 11.87 -19.62
C THR A 6 5.16 12.31 -20.41
N ALA A 7 4.12 12.85 -19.75
CA ALA A 7 2.91 13.37 -20.40
C ALA A 7 3.24 14.48 -21.43
N PHE A 8 4.34 15.22 -21.24
CA PHE A 8 4.76 16.32 -22.13
C PHE A 8 5.70 15.90 -23.27
N SER A 9 6.09 14.64 -23.39
CA SER A 9 7.19 14.19 -24.27
C SER A 9 6.80 13.90 -25.73
N GLY A 10 5.54 14.12 -26.14
CA GLY A 10 5.07 14.03 -27.53
C GLY A 10 4.88 12.61 -28.10
N LYS A 11 5.30 11.54 -27.42
CA LYS A 11 4.97 10.16 -27.78
C LYS A 11 3.75 9.68 -27.00
N PRO A 12 2.83 8.89 -27.60
CA PRO A 12 1.75 8.25 -26.85
C PRO A 12 2.30 7.47 -25.65
N CYS A 13 1.79 7.78 -24.47
CA CYS A 13 2.17 7.12 -23.23
C CYS A 13 0.93 6.70 -22.45
N VAL A 14 0.95 5.51 -21.88
CA VAL A 14 -0.11 5.00 -21.01
C VAL A 14 0.50 4.47 -19.71
N MET A 15 -0.31 4.36 -18.67
CA MET A 15 0.07 3.69 -17.42
C MET A 15 -0.49 2.27 -17.43
N LEU A 16 0.31 1.26 -17.08
CA LEU A 16 -0.20 -0.09 -16.88
C LEU A 16 -0.67 -0.24 -15.43
N GLY A 17 -1.99 -0.28 -15.26
CA GLY A 17 -2.67 -0.13 -13.98
C GLY A 17 -2.56 1.28 -13.41
N SER A 18 -3.26 1.55 -12.32
CA SER A 18 -3.11 2.81 -11.58
C SER A 18 -1.71 2.94 -11.02
N ILE A 19 -1.00 4.04 -11.34
CA ILE A 19 0.39 4.26 -10.91
C ILE A 19 0.56 4.20 -9.39
N ILE A 20 -0.47 4.66 -8.68
CA ILE A 20 -0.64 4.54 -7.23
C ILE A 20 -2.13 4.38 -6.92
N HIS A 21 -2.45 3.79 -5.77
CA HIS A 21 -3.83 3.75 -5.27
C HIS A 21 -4.21 5.12 -4.68
N ASN A 22 -4.50 6.07 -5.58
CA ASN A 22 -5.06 7.38 -5.24
C ASN A 22 -5.79 7.94 -6.45
N ARG A 23 -7.13 7.92 -6.41
CA ARG A 23 -7.99 8.33 -7.51
C ARG A 23 -7.75 9.80 -7.93
N ASN A 24 -7.59 10.69 -6.96
CA ASN A 24 -7.36 12.12 -7.26
C ASN A 24 -6.09 12.34 -8.09
N VAL A 25 -5.04 11.55 -7.85
CA VAL A 25 -3.80 11.61 -8.64
C VAL A 25 -4.01 11.03 -10.03
N VAL A 26 -4.75 9.92 -10.15
CA VAL A 26 -5.03 9.29 -11.44
C VAL A 26 -5.86 10.23 -12.34
N ASP A 27 -6.90 10.84 -11.78
CA ASP A 27 -7.77 11.80 -12.50
C ASP A 27 -6.96 13.01 -12.98
N ARG A 28 -6.10 13.58 -12.14
CA ARG A 28 -5.20 14.68 -12.50
C ARG A 28 -4.20 14.32 -13.60
N LEU A 29 -3.73 13.06 -13.64
CA LEU A 29 -2.86 12.59 -14.71
C LEU A 29 -3.65 12.37 -16.02
N ALA A 30 -4.89 11.91 -15.94
CA ALA A 30 -5.78 11.77 -17.10
C ALA A 30 -6.10 13.13 -17.75
N GLU A 31 -6.30 14.20 -16.96
CA GLU A 31 -6.43 15.57 -17.46
C GLU A 31 -5.19 16.04 -18.26
N LYS A 32 -4.02 15.50 -17.95
CA LYS A 32 -2.76 15.75 -18.66
C LYS A 32 -2.53 14.78 -19.83
N GLY A 33 -3.52 13.94 -20.19
CA GLY A 33 -3.46 13.01 -21.32
C GLY A 33 -2.78 11.67 -21.00
N LEU A 34 -2.52 11.35 -19.73
CA LEU A 34 -1.90 10.10 -19.30
C LEU A 34 -2.98 9.17 -18.71
N PHE A 35 -3.42 8.18 -19.50
CA PHE A 35 -4.49 7.28 -19.11
C PHE A 35 -3.96 5.94 -18.61
N ALA A 36 -4.70 5.32 -17.69
CA ALA A 36 -4.42 3.97 -17.24
C ALA A 36 -5.09 2.94 -18.15
N VAL A 37 -4.38 1.86 -18.44
CA VAL A 37 -4.89 0.64 -19.06
C VAL A 37 -4.72 -0.52 -18.10
N GLU A 38 -5.69 -1.43 -18.08
CA GLU A 38 -5.71 -2.49 -17.06
C GLU A 38 -4.88 -3.72 -17.45
N ARG A 39 -4.69 -3.93 -18.77
CA ARG A 39 -4.03 -5.12 -19.28
C ARG A 39 -2.92 -4.77 -20.26
N PRO A 40 -1.82 -5.55 -20.29
CA PRO A 40 -0.69 -5.30 -21.19
C PRO A 40 -1.09 -5.24 -22.68
N GLU A 41 -2.12 -6.00 -23.10
CA GLU A 41 -2.60 -6.05 -24.48
C GLU A 41 -3.22 -4.72 -24.94
N GLN A 42 -3.65 -3.88 -24.00
CA GLN A 42 -4.22 -2.56 -24.28
C GLN A 42 -3.15 -1.48 -24.50
N VAL A 43 -1.88 -1.79 -24.19
CA VAL A 43 -0.76 -0.89 -24.46
C VAL A 43 -0.52 -0.86 -25.97
N PRO A 44 -0.56 0.31 -26.65
CA PRO A 44 -0.31 0.38 -28.11
C PRO A 44 1.12 -0.02 -28.45
N ASP A 45 1.30 -0.72 -29.59
CA ASP A 45 2.63 -1.11 -30.07
C ASP A 45 3.48 0.13 -30.37
N GLY A 46 4.77 0.08 -30.04
CA GLY A 46 5.71 1.17 -30.24
C GLY A 46 5.45 2.42 -29.38
N SER A 47 4.48 2.38 -28.45
CA SER A 47 4.21 3.46 -27.49
C SER A 47 5.16 3.43 -26.32
N ARG A 48 4.93 4.31 -25.34
CA ARG A 48 5.54 4.26 -24.01
C ARG A 48 4.55 3.68 -23.01
N VAL A 49 5.05 2.96 -22.02
CA VAL A 49 4.25 2.51 -20.89
C VAL A 49 4.98 2.80 -19.57
N ILE A 50 4.26 3.34 -18.60
CA ILE A 50 4.75 3.46 -17.23
C ILE A 50 4.29 2.24 -16.45
N ILE A 51 5.25 1.47 -15.92
CA ILE A 51 4.99 0.42 -14.95
C ILE A 51 4.81 1.06 -13.57
N ARG A 52 3.73 0.71 -12.89
CA ARG A 52 3.39 1.22 -11.56
C ARG A 52 4.39 0.82 -10.48
N SER A 53 4.33 1.48 -9.32
CA SER A 53 5.24 1.24 -8.18
C SER A 53 5.20 -0.19 -7.61
N HIS A 54 4.13 -0.92 -7.82
CA HIS A 54 3.96 -2.32 -7.41
C HIS A 54 4.76 -3.31 -8.29
N GLY A 55 5.25 -2.83 -9.42
CA GLY A 55 5.89 -3.68 -10.43
C GLY A 55 4.89 -4.47 -11.28
N GLU A 56 5.44 -5.22 -12.21
CA GLU A 56 4.73 -6.19 -13.06
C GLU A 56 5.54 -7.47 -13.18
N SER A 57 4.90 -8.55 -13.62
CA SER A 57 5.55 -9.84 -13.82
C SER A 57 6.60 -9.78 -14.94
N ARG A 58 7.59 -10.68 -14.89
CA ARG A 58 8.59 -10.82 -15.93
C ARG A 58 7.97 -11.04 -17.31
N ALA A 59 6.93 -11.87 -17.39
CA ALA A 59 6.22 -12.15 -18.64
C ALA A 59 5.61 -10.89 -19.27
N VAL A 60 5.08 -9.98 -18.45
CA VAL A 60 4.56 -8.68 -18.92
C VAL A 60 5.69 -7.83 -19.50
N HIS A 61 6.81 -7.72 -18.79
CA HIS A 61 7.98 -6.99 -19.29
C HIS A 61 8.48 -7.53 -20.64
N ASP A 62 8.58 -8.85 -20.77
CA ASP A 62 9.05 -9.50 -21.99
C ASP A 62 8.06 -9.27 -23.15
N SER A 63 6.77 -9.46 -22.93
CA SER A 63 5.72 -9.19 -23.94
C SER A 63 5.72 -7.74 -24.41
N LEU A 64 5.88 -6.77 -23.52
CA LEU A 64 5.93 -5.35 -23.90
C LEU A 64 7.18 -5.03 -24.73
N ARG A 65 8.34 -5.62 -24.39
CA ARG A 65 9.58 -5.46 -25.16
C ARG A 65 9.48 -6.07 -26.57
N GLU A 66 8.89 -7.27 -26.69
CA GLU A 66 8.68 -7.92 -27.99
C GLU A 66 7.78 -7.10 -28.92
N ARG A 67 6.86 -6.28 -28.37
CA ARG A 67 5.98 -5.38 -29.12
C ARG A 67 6.61 -3.99 -29.38
N GLY A 68 7.88 -3.80 -29.07
CA GLY A 68 8.59 -2.53 -29.26
C GLY A 68 8.13 -1.39 -28.36
N VAL A 69 7.47 -1.70 -27.24
CA VAL A 69 7.02 -0.72 -26.27
C VAL A 69 8.21 -0.24 -25.42
N GLU A 70 8.36 1.08 -25.30
CA GLU A 70 9.35 1.70 -24.42
C GLU A 70 8.84 1.66 -22.96
N ILE A 71 9.49 0.88 -22.11
CA ILE A 71 9.09 0.70 -20.71
C ILE A 71 9.76 1.76 -19.83
N LEU A 72 8.95 2.57 -19.17
CA LEU A 72 9.36 3.46 -18.09
C LEU A 72 9.00 2.77 -16.76
N ASP A 73 9.97 2.08 -16.20
CA ASP A 73 9.75 1.26 -15.01
C ASP A 73 9.82 2.11 -13.73
N ALA A 74 8.65 2.40 -13.14
CA ALA A 74 8.51 3.10 -11.87
C ALA A 74 8.35 2.14 -10.68
N THR A 75 8.72 0.87 -10.84
CA THR A 75 8.72 -0.11 -9.75
C THR A 75 9.54 0.40 -8.57
N CYS A 76 8.96 0.38 -7.39
CA CYS A 76 9.66 0.77 -6.16
C CYS A 76 10.94 -0.08 -5.97
N PRO A 77 12.09 0.53 -5.65
CA PRO A 77 13.35 -0.22 -5.42
C PRO A 77 13.22 -1.34 -4.38
N ASN A 78 12.37 -1.17 -3.36
CA ASN A 78 12.10 -2.22 -2.39
C ASN A 78 11.39 -3.43 -3.03
N VAL A 79 10.48 -3.20 -3.96
CA VAL A 79 9.78 -4.27 -4.70
C VAL A 79 10.75 -4.94 -5.68
N THR A 80 11.55 -4.16 -6.42
CA THR A 80 12.60 -4.70 -7.30
C THR A 80 13.56 -5.62 -6.55
N ARG A 81 13.94 -5.24 -5.33
CA ARG A 81 14.76 -6.10 -4.45
C ARG A 81 14.07 -7.44 -4.16
N ILE A 82 12.75 -7.44 -3.93
CA ILE A 82 12.01 -8.70 -3.69
C ILE A 82 12.00 -9.56 -4.94
N HIS A 83 11.79 -8.97 -6.13
CA HIS A 83 11.88 -9.69 -7.40
C HIS A 83 13.21 -10.41 -7.54
N GLN A 84 14.33 -9.75 -7.21
CA GLN A 84 15.68 -10.34 -7.25
C GLN A 84 15.84 -11.47 -6.23
N ILE A 85 15.28 -11.33 -5.02
CA ILE A 85 15.35 -12.37 -3.98
C ILE A 85 14.61 -13.64 -4.44
N VAL A 86 13.37 -13.49 -4.93
CA VAL A 86 12.56 -14.67 -5.33
C VAL A 86 13.13 -15.35 -6.59
N GLN A 87 13.65 -14.58 -7.55
CA GLN A 87 14.33 -15.11 -8.70
C GLN A 87 15.60 -15.88 -8.31
N GLY A 88 16.46 -15.27 -7.49
CA GLY A 88 17.67 -15.93 -7.00
C GLY A 88 17.39 -17.13 -6.09
N ALA A 89 16.26 -17.17 -5.40
CA ALA A 89 15.81 -18.35 -4.66
C ALA A 89 15.48 -19.50 -5.62
N GLU A 90 14.73 -19.24 -6.69
CA GLU A 90 14.42 -20.23 -7.72
C GLU A 90 15.69 -20.80 -8.36
N GLU A 91 16.64 -19.94 -8.72
CA GLU A 91 17.92 -20.34 -9.32
C GLU A 91 18.73 -21.28 -8.40
N ARG A 92 18.55 -21.15 -7.07
CA ARG A 92 19.15 -22.06 -6.06
C ARG A 92 18.29 -23.28 -5.74
N GLY A 93 17.21 -23.52 -6.51
CA GLY A 93 16.30 -24.64 -6.29
C GLY A 93 15.44 -24.52 -5.01
N ARG A 94 15.22 -23.30 -4.52
CA ARG A 94 14.41 -23.02 -3.35
C ARG A 94 13.01 -22.55 -3.76
N THR A 95 12.01 -22.89 -2.97
CA THR A 95 10.64 -22.46 -3.21
C THR A 95 10.40 -21.12 -2.51
N PRO A 96 10.06 -20.04 -3.26
CA PRO A 96 9.68 -18.78 -2.66
C PRO A 96 8.34 -18.87 -1.94
N VAL A 97 8.28 -18.33 -0.72
CA VAL A 97 7.07 -18.17 0.08
C VAL A 97 6.85 -16.67 0.30
N ILE A 98 5.78 -16.16 -0.29
CA ILE A 98 5.43 -14.73 -0.25
C ILE A 98 4.37 -14.52 0.82
N VAL A 99 4.70 -13.79 1.88
CA VAL A 99 3.76 -13.42 2.93
C VAL A 99 3.09 -12.10 2.54
N GLY A 100 1.82 -12.16 2.10
CA GLY A 100 1.07 -11.01 1.62
C GLY A 100 -0.34 -11.38 1.15
N ALA A 101 -1.11 -10.37 0.74
CA ALA A 101 -2.46 -10.56 0.22
C ALA A 101 -2.40 -11.16 -1.20
N PRO A 102 -3.00 -12.34 -1.45
CA PRO A 102 -2.85 -13.05 -2.74
C PRO A 102 -3.26 -12.25 -3.98
N ASP A 103 -4.31 -11.43 -3.85
CA ASP A 103 -4.86 -10.64 -4.96
C ASP A 103 -4.22 -9.24 -5.09
N HIS A 104 -3.23 -8.93 -4.25
CA HIS A 104 -2.59 -7.62 -4.29
C HIS A 104 -1.64 -7.50 -5.48
N PRO A 105 -1.68 -6.39 -6.26
CA PRO A 105 -0.82 -6.20 -7.44
C PRO A 105 0.68 -6.44 -7.19
N GLU A 106 1.21 -5.99 -6.05
CA GLU A 106 2.60 -6.21 -5.68
C GLU A 106 2.91 -7.71 -5.50
N VAL A 107 2.02 -8.47 -4.85
CA VAL A 107 2.20 -9.91 -4.61
C VAL A 107 2.12 -10.68 -5.93
N LEU A 108 1.17 -10.32 -6.80
CA LEU A 108 1.06 -10.88 -8.15
C LEU A 108 2.30 -10.60 -8.99
N ALA A 109 2.82 -9.36 -8.92
CA ALA A 109 4.06 -9.00 -9.60
C ALA A 109 5.24 -9.84 -9.09
N ILE A 110 5.45 -9.92 -7.75
CA ILE A 110 6.52 -10.72 -7.13
C ILE A 110 6.42 -12.18 -7.56
N ALA A 111 5.22 -12.76 -7.51
CA ALA A 111 4.96 -14.15 -7.90
C ALA A 111 5.33 -14.42 -9.37
N GLY A 112 5.19 -13.41 -10.23
CA GLY A 112 5.56 -13.48 -11.65
C GLY A 112 7.07 -13.47 -11.94
N TRP A 113 7.93 -13.34 -10.93
CA TRP A 113 9.40 -13.39 -11.07
C TRP A 113 10.00 -14.74 -10.69
N CYS A 114 9.19 -15.72 -10.32
CA CYS A 114 9.63 -17.07 -9.99
C CYS A 114 8.57 -18.11 -10.41
N LYS A 115 8.97 -19.38 -10.45
CA LYS A 115 8.05 -20.48 -10.77
C LYS A 115 7.52 -21.11 -9.50
N GLY A 116 6.20 -21.35 -9.46
CA GLY A 116 5.54 -22.07 -8.38
C GLY A 116 5.72 -21.45 -6.99
N PRO A 117 5.62 -20.12 -6.81
CA PRO A 117 5.68 -19.53 -5.49
C PRO A 117 4.50 -19.96 -4.64
N VAL A 118 4.70 -19.95 -3.33
CA VAL A 118 3.64 -20.12 -2.35
C VAL A 118 3.25 -18.75 -1.84
N VAL A 119 1.98 -18.40 -1.89
CA VAL A 119 1.47 -17.14 -1.32
C VAL A 119 0.63 -17.47 -0.10
N VAL A 120 0.92 -16.80 1.02
CA VAL A 120 0.20 -16.97 2.28
C VAL A 120 -0.16 -15.60 2.86
N SER A 121 -1.41 -15.44 3.31
CA SER A 121 -1.88 -14.19 3.91
C SER A 121 -1.45 -14.03 5.38
N GLY A 122 -0.98 -15.10 6.02
CA GLY A 122 -0.53 -15.11 7.40
C GLY A 122 -0.25 -16.51 7.95
N GLU A 123 -0.07 -16.57 9.28
CA GLU A 123 0.35 -17.78 9.98
C GLU A 123 -0.59 -18.99 9.74
N LYS A 124 -1.92 -18.75 9.74
CA LYS A 124 -2.90 -19.81 9.54
C LYS A 124 -2.84 -20.41 8.13
N ASP A 125 -2.67 -19.59 7.11
CA ASP A 125 -2.53 -20.07 5.73
C ASP A 125 -1.24 -20.85 5.55
N LEU A 126 -0.14 -20.36 6.14
CA LEU A 126 1.13 -21.06 6.15
C LEU A 126 1.00 -22.43 6.83
N GLU A 127 0.32 -22.50 7.98
CA GLU A 127 0.04 -23.73 8.70
C GLU A 127 -0.75 -24.72 7.83
N ASN A 128 -1.84 -24.27 7.24
CA ASN A 128 -2.66 -25.09 6.35
C ASN A 128 -1.85 -25.62 5.16
N TRP A 129 -1.00 -24.77 4.56
CA TRP A 129 -0.15 -25.18 3.44
C TRP A 129 0.89 -26.24 3.88
N LEU A 130 1.54 -26.05 5.02
CA LEU A 130 2.54 -27.01 5.54
C LEU A 130 1.93 -28.36 5.87
N PHE A 131 0.74 -28.39 6.50
CA PHE A 131 0.10 -29.64 6.94
C PHE A 131 -0.58 -30.44 5.83
N GLN A 132 -0.80 -29.87 4.65
CA GLN A 132 -1.35 -30.64 3.53
C GLN A 132 -0.42 -31.77 3.07
N ARG A 133 0.91 -31.66 3.26
CA ARG A 133 1.90 -32.67 2.92
C ARG A 133 3.10 -32.56 3.87
N ALA A 134 3.45 -33.64 4.55
CA ALA A 134 4.53 -33.66 5.53
C ALA A 134 5.90 -33.32 4.93
N GLU A 135 6.17 -33.69 3.66
CA GLU A 135 7.42 -33.39 2.97
C GLU A 135 7.70 -31.88 2.81
N ARG A 136 6.66 -31.01 2.89
CA ARG A 136 6.83 -29.55 2.75
C ARG A 136 7.67 -28.93 3.84
N THR A 137 7.74 -29.55 5.01
CA THR A 137 8.59 -29.08 6.12
C THR A 137 10.09 -29.21 5.83
N ASN A 138 10.47 -30.09 4.89
CA ASN A 138 11.86 -30.32 4.50
C ASN A 138 12.25 -29.60 3.20
N LEU A 139 11.31 -28.90 2.54
CA LEU A 139 11.63 -28.17 1.33
C LEU A 139 12.58 -27.00 1.64
N PRO A 140 13.52 -26.69 0.73
CA PRO A 140 14.28 -25.47 0.80
C PRO A 140 13.37 -24.28 0.50
N LEU A 141 13.04 -23.50 1.52
CA LEU A 141 12.09 -22.39 1.44
C LEU A 141 12.79 -21.04 1.59
N THR A 142 12.37 -20.05 0.79
CA THR A 142 12.80 -18.64 0.91
C THR A 142 11.60 -17.78 1.19
N PHE A 143 11.54 -17.19 2.38
CA PHE A 143 10.45 -16.32 2.79
C PHE A 143 10.74 -14.87 2.49
N VAL A 144 9.78 -14.18 1.88
CA VAL A 144 9.75 -12.72 1.68
C VAL A 144 8.38 -12.19 2.11
N SER A 145 8.29 -10.90 2.40
CA SER A 145 7.04 -10.25 2.75
C SER A 145 6.66 -9.19 1.74
N GLN A 146 5.36 -9.00 1.50
CA GLN A 146 4.82 -7.81 0.85
C GLN A 146 5.30 -6.56 1.60
N THR A 147 5.72 -5.51 0.87
CA THR A 147 6.33 -4.30 1.45
C THR A 147 5.41 -3.56 2.42
N THR A 148 4.09 -3.69 2.25
CA THR A 148 3.06 -3.03 3.06
C THR A 148 2.48 -3.91 4.17
N SER A 149 3.01 -5.11 4.39
CA SER A 149 2.60 -6.03 5.46
C SER A 149 2.90 -5.45 6.86
N THR A 150 2.37 -6.08 7.90
CA THR A 150 2.70 -5.73 9.28
C THR A 150 3.77 -6.65 9.84
N LYS A 151 4.57 -6.13 10.79
CA LYS A 151 5.53 -6.96 11.53
C LYS A 151 4.86 -8.13 12.23
N LYS A 152 3.66 -7.93 12.79
CA LYS A 152 2.88 -8.97 13.48
C LYS A 152 2.62 -10.17 12.57
N ILE A 153 2.17 -9.93 11.33
CA ILE A 153 1.90 -11.00 10.34
C ILE A 153 3.21 -11.69 9.95
N TRP A 154 4.24 -10.91 9.63
CA TRP A 154 5.54 -11.44 9.25
C TRP A 154 6.18 -12.31 10.35
N GLU A 155 6.27 -11.77 11.56
CA GLU A 155 6.86 -12.46 12.72
C GLU A 155 6.10 -13.74 13.08
N GLY A 156 4.75 -13.73 12.95
CA GLY A 156 3.92 -14.93 13.13
C GLY A 156 4.31 -16.03 12.14
N CYS A 157 4.41 -15.69 10.85
CA CYS A 157 4.84 -16.64 9.81
C CYS A 157 6.27 -17.13 10.03
N VAL A 158 7.21 -16.23 10.37
CA VAL A 158 8.62 -16.58 10.65
C VAL A 158 8.72 -17.52 11.85
N LYS A 159 8.01 -17.23 12.94
CA LYS A 159 7.99 -18.06 14.14
C LYS A 159 7.44 -19.46 13.83
N LYS A 160 6.35 -19.54 13.06
CA LYS A 160 5.75 -20.81 12.64
C LYS A 160 6.71 -21.59 11.74
N ALA A 161 7.28 -20.96 10.71
CA ALA A 161 8.21 -21.61 9.80
C ALA A 161 9.48 -22.10 10.49
N LYS A 162 10.05 -21.31 11.41
CA LYS A 162 11.24 -21.72 12.20
C LYS A 162 10.97 -22.96 13.06
N LYS A 163 9.74 -23.16 13.49
CA LYS A 163 9.34 -24.33 14.29
C LYS A 163 9.12 -25.58 13.42
N GLU A 164 8.54 -25.40 12.24
CA GLU A 164 8.06 -26.52 11.43
C GLU A 164 8.98 -26.86 10.24
N CYS A 165 9.81 -25.90 9.77
CA CYS A 165 10.64 -26.09 8.58
C CYS A 165 12.11 -26.26 8.94
N THR A 166 12.75 -27.27 8.33
CA THR A 166 14.17 -27.58 8.59
C THR A 166 15.15 -26.78 7.72
N ASN A 167 14.68 -26.29 6.56
CA ASN A 167 15.52 -25.57 5.59
C ASN A 167 14.82 -24.30 5.06
N ALA A 168 14.70 -23.30 5.91
CA ALA A 168 14.07 -22.02 5.55
C ALA A 168 15.03 -20.84 5.76
N GLU A 169 15.07 -19.92 4.80
CA GLU A 169 15.71 -18.61 4.91
C GLU A 169 14.66 -17.50 4.88
N PHE A 170 14.95 -16.38 5.55
CA PHE A 170 13.97 -15.31 5.79
C PHE A 170 14.56 -13.96 5.42
N PHE A 171 13.86 -13.23 4.58
CA PHE A 171 14.17 -11.85 4.23
C PHE A 171 13.01 -10.96 4.67
N ASP A 172 13.22 -10.16 5.72
CA ASP A 172 12.27 -9.10 6.09
C ASP A 172 12.32 -8.01 5.02
N THR A 173 11.30 -8.00 4.18
CA THR A 173 11.15 -7.07 3.06
C THR A 173 10.06 -6.04 3.29
N ILE A 174 9.54 -5.93 4.52
CA ILE A 174 8.62 -4.85 4.89
C ILE A 174 9.35 -3.52 4.73
N CYS A 175 8.71 -2.56 4.04
CA CYS A 175 9.31 -1.25 3.83
C CYS A 175 9.49 -0.50 5.15
N GLY A 176 10.72 -0.01 5.42
CA GLY A 176 11.02 0.74 6.64
C GLY A 176 10.14 1.98 6.82
N ALA A 177 9.79 2.67 5.72
CA ALA A 177 8.85 3.80 5.75
C ALA A 177 7.44 3.34 6.15
N THR A 178 7.01 2.15 5.70
CA THR A 178 5.73 1.55 6.11
C THR A 178 5.73 1.21 7.60
N SER A 179 6.77 0.53 8.08
CA SER A 179 6.91 0.17 9.49
C SER A 179 6.92 1.40 10.41
N LYS A 180 7.68 2.43 10.02
CA LYS A 180 7.75 3.69 10.78
C LYS A 180 6.37 4.38 10.86
N ARG A 181 5.67 4.49 9.72
CA ARG A 181 4.34 5.11 9.66
C ARG A 181 3.31 4.33 10.48
N GLN A 182 3.36 3.00 10.44
CA GLN A 182 2.48 2.15 11.25
C GLN A 182 2.72 2.35 12.76
N GLU A 183 3.97 2.45 13.16
CA GLU A 183 4.33 2.69 14.57
C GLU A 183 3.92 4.09 15.05
N GLU A 184 4.17 5.13 14.23
CA GLU A 184 3.73 6.49 14.52
C GLU A 184 2.21 6.59 14.64
N ALA A 185 1.47 5.93 13.73
CA ALA A 185 0.01 5.88 13.77
C ALA A 185 -0.52 5.19 15.03
N ARG A 186 0.11 4.08 15.46
CA ARG A 186 -0.25 3.38 16.70
C ARG A 186 -0.05 4.26 17.93
N GLN A 187 1.10 4.93 18.00
CA GLN A 187 1.44 5.82 19.14
C GLN A 187 0.50 7.03 19.20
N LEU A 188 0.14 7.59 18.03
CA LEU A 188 -0.80 8.71 17.95
C LEU A 188 -2.21 8.28 18.36
N ALA A 189 -2.68 7.14 17.83
CA ALA A 189 -4.01 6.59 18.12
C ALA A 189 -4.22 6.32 19.62
N GLY A 190 -3.17 5.91 20.34
CA GLY A 190 -3.23 5.70 21.79
C GLY A 190 -3.39 7.00 22.61
N LYS A 191 -3.25 8.17 22.00
CA LYS A 191 -3.37 9.48 22.66
C LYS A 191 -4.62 10.25 22.24
N CYS A 192 -5.26 9.85 21.14
CA CYS A 192 -6.35 10.60 20.51
C CYS A 192 -7.70 9.92 20.79
N GLY A 193 -8.73 10.73 20.99
CA GLY A 193 -10.13 10.26 21.03
C GLY A 193 -10.69 9.98 19.64
N LEU A 194 -10.11 10.60 18.62
CA LEU A 194 -10.46 10.41 17.21
C LEU A 194 -9.20 10.32 16.35
N MET A 195 -9.17 9.40 15.40
CA MET A 195 -8.16 9.32 14.35
C MET A 195 -8.78 9.54 12.97
N VAL A 196 -8.23 10.45 12.19
CA VAL A 196 -8.56 10.65 10.77
C VAL A 196 -7.45 10.04 9.92
N VAL A 197 -7.80 9.02 9.16
CA VAL A 197 -6.90 8.32 8.24
C VAL A 197 -7.21 8.77 6.82
N VAL A 198 -6.28 9.51 6.21
CA VAL A 198 -6.48 10.11 4.88
C VAL A 198 -5.87 9.23 3.80
N GLY A 199 -6.65 8.88 2.78
CA GLY A 199 -6.16 8.17 1.60
C GLY A 199 -7.19 7.24 0.99
N ASP A 200 -6.87 6.74 -0.19
CA ASP A 200 -7.73 5.86 -0.97
C ASP A 200 -8.10 4.58 -0.20
N ARG A 201 -9.40 4.25 -0.21
CA ARG A 201 -9.96 3.07 0.49
C ARG A 201 -9.47 1.74 -0.10
N HIS A 202 -8.94 1.73 -1.32
CA HIS A 202 -8.36 0.55 -1.96
C HIS A 202 -6.84 0.42 -1.70
N SER A 203 -6.20 1.49 -1.20
CA SER A 203 -4.78 1.45 -0.82
C SER A 203 -4.54 0.52 0.38
N SER A 204 -3.64 -0.45 0.21
CA SER A 204 -3.25 -1.38 1.27
C SER A 204 -2.63 -0.66 2.47
N THR A 205 -1.84 0.41 2.24
CA THR A 205 -1.24 1.20 3.31
C THR A 205 -2.29 1.97 4.10
N THR A 206 -3.30 2.55 3.42
CA THR A 206 -4.39 3.29 4.07
C THR A 206 -5.25 2.37 4.94
N LYS A 207 -5.71 1.24 4.37
CA LYS A 207 -6.48 0.24 5.10
C LYS A 207 -5.75 -0.24 6.35
N ARG A 208 -4.47 -0.56 6.20
CA ARG A 208 -3.66 -1.07 7.30
C ARG A 208 -3.45 -0.04 8.41
N LEU A 209 -3.30 1.25 8.07
CA LEU A 209 -3.24 2.31 9.07
C LEU A 209 -4.56 2.47 9.83
N ALA A 210 -5.71 2.40 9.14
CA ALA A 210 -7.02 2.46 9.79
C ALA A 210 -7.22 1.30 10.77
N GLU A 211 -6.84 0.06 10.37
CA GLU A 211 -6.89 -1.11 11.24
C GLU A 211 -6.01 -0.94 12.48
N ILE A 212 -4.77 -0.44 12.32
CA ILE A 212 -3.84 -0.21 13.43
C ILE A 212 -4.36 0.88 14.38
N CYS A 213 -4.93 1.97 13.84
CA CYS A 213 -5.54 3.00 14.67
C CYS A 213 -6.72 2.45 15.48
N ALA A 214 -7.54 1.59 14.88
CA ALA A 214 -8.70 0.98 15.53
C ALA A 214 -8.33 -0.04 16.65
N GLU A 215 -7.08 -0.47 16.74
CA GLU A 215 -6.61 -1.31 17.86
C GLU A 215 -6.64 -0.55 19.20
N THR A 216 -6.50 0.78 19.19
CA THR A 216 -6.33 1.60 20.39
C THR A 216 -7.20 2.84 20.47
N CYS A 217 -7.68 3.37 19.33
CA CYS A 217 -8.60 4.50 19.26
C CYS A 217 -10.02 4.01 18.97
N SER A 218 -10.99 4.48 19.77
CA SER A 218 -12.40 4.06 19.63
C SER A 218 -13.09 4.62 18.40
N HIS A 219 -12.61 5.76 17.87
CA HIS A 219 -13.18 6.41 16.71
C HIS A 219 -12.12 6.61 15.63
N VAL A 220 -12.31 5.96 14.48
CA VAL A 220 -11.41 6.05 13.33
C VAL A 220 -12.24 6.37 12.09
N LEU A 221 -11.95 7.51 11.47
CA LEU A 221 -12.54 7.92 10.20
C LEU A 221 -11.52 7.68 9.07
N LEU A 222 -11.95 6.99 8.02
CA LEU A 222 -11.17 6.83 6.80
C LEU A 222 -11.83 7.67 5.72
N ILE A 223 -11.09 8.67 5.23
CA ILE A 223 -11.54 9.63 4.23
C ILE A 223 -10.55 9.72 3.07
N GLU A 224 -11.03 10.05 1.88
CA GLU A 224 -10.19 10.20 0.68
C GLU A 224 -9.82 11.65 0.40
N ARG A 225 -10.66 12.60 0.82
CA ARG A 225 -10.51 14.03 0.63
C ARG A 225 -11.21 14.84 1.73
N ALA A 226 -10.97 16.15 1.75
CA ALA A 226 -11.54 17.03 2.77
C ALA A 226 -13.08 17.04 2.76
N GLU A 227 -13.73 16.93 1.58
CA GLU A 227 -15.19 16.92 1.46
C GLU A 227 -15.85 15.73 2.16
N ASP A 228 -15.13 14.62 2.32
CA ASP A 228 -15.62 13.41 2.99
C ASP A 228 -15.69 13.58 4.52
N LEU A 229 -15.08 14.66 5.05
CA LEU A 229 -15.05 14.95 6.48
C LEU A 229 -16.39 15.58 6.91
N ASP A 230 -17.14 14.83 7.69
CA ASP A 230 -18.38 15.29 8.33
C ASP A 230 -18.17 15.37 9.85
N LEU A 231 -17.88 16.55 10.33
CA LEU A 231 -17.62 16.79 11.75
C LEU A 231 -18.87 16.67 12.64
N SER A 232 -20.08 16.74 12.06
CA SER A 232 -21.33 16.55 12.83
C SER A 232 -21.48 15.13 13.38
N GLN A 233 -20.79 14.16 12.79
CA GLN A 233 -20.77 12.76 13.20
C GLN A 233 -19.60 12.40 14.13
N ILE A 234 -18.75 13.40 14.44
CA ILE A 234 -17.56 13.20 15.27
C ILE A 234 -17.94 13.40 16.73
N PRO A 235 -17.72 12.41 17.61
CA PRO A 235 -17.89 12.61 19.03
C PRO A 235 -16.89 13.64 19.56
N PRO A 236 -17.26 14.41 20.60
CA PRO A 236 -16.32 15.32 21.24
C PRO A 236 -15.03 14.57 21.63
N ALA A 237 -13.89 15.09 21.22
CA ALA A 237 -12.59 14.51 21.50
C ALA A 237 -11.61 15.62 21.89
N ASP A 238 -10.89 15.42 23.00
CA ASP A 238 -9.87 16.37 23.48
C ASP A 238 -8.68 16.48 22.52
N MET A 239 -8.43 15.40 21.77
CA MET A 239 -7.33 15.33 20.79
C MET A 239 -7.76 14.55 19.58
N VAL A 240 -7.52 15.13 18.39
CA VAL A 240 -7.73 14.49 17.09
C VAL A 240 -6.39 14.26 16.41
N GLY A 241 -6.14 13.04 15.97
CA GLY A 241 -4.94 12.67 15.23
C GLY A 241 -5.21 12.53 13.75
N ILE A 242 -4.29 13.00 12.91
CA ILE A 242 -4.33 12.80 11.45
C ILE A 242 -3.16 11.94 11.03
N THR A 243 -3.43 10.91 10.25
CA THR A 243 -2.40 10.11 9.55
C THR A 243 -2.84 9.85 8.12
N ALA A 244 -1.90 9.44 7.26
CA ALA A 244 -2.21 9.25 5.85
C ALA A 244 -1.50 8.05 5.23
N GLY A 245 -2.16 7.42 4.27
CA GLY A 245 -1.57 6.36 3.44
C GLY A 245 -0.33 6.85 2.68
N ALA A 246 0.58 5.93 2.33
CA ALA A 246 1.82 6.26 1.63
C ALA A 246 1.59 6.88 0.24
N SER A 247 0.46 6.58 -0.39
CA SER A 247 0.05 7.11 -1.70
C SER A 247 -0.74 8.43 -1.63
N THR A 248 -0.93 8.99 -0.42
CA THR A 248 -1.70 10.23 -0.22
C THR A 248 -0.80 11.43 -0.43
N PRO A 249 -1.10 12.31 -1.41
CA PRO A 249 -0.33 13.54 -1.62
C PRO A 249 -0.42 14.50 -0.44
N ALA A 250 0.66 15.26 -0.21
CA ALA A 250 0.72 16.23 0.88
C ALA A 250 -0.37 17.33 0.79
N TRP A 251 -0.79 17.70 -0.43
CA TRP A 251 -1.83 18.71 -0.62
C TRP A 251 -3.20 18.23 -0.12
N ILE A 252 -3.55 16.94 -0.30
CA ILE A 252 -4.80 16.37 0.26
C ILE A 252 -4.75 16.38 1.79
N ILE A 253 -3.61 16.01 2.37
CA ILE A 253 -3.44 16.01 3.83
C ILE A 253 -3.61 17.44 4.37
N LYS A 254 -3.05 18.41 3.64
CA LYS A 254 -3.17 19.82 4.01
C LYS A 254 -4.61 20.32 3.94
N GLU A 255 -5.35 20.01 2.88
CA GLU A 255 -6.77 20.37 2.75
C GLU A 255 -7.64 19.80 3.88
N VAL A 256 -7.40 18.53 4.26
CA VAL A 256 -8.09 17.92 5.41
C VAL A 256 -7.74 18.64 6.71
N TYR A 257 -6.46 18.96 6.91
CA TYR A 257 -6.00 19.68 8.10
C TYR A 257 -6.60 21.08 8.18
N ASP A 258 -6.57 21.85 7.07
CA ASP A 258 -7.10 23.21 7.00
C ASP A 258 -8.61 23.20 7.31
N LYS A 259 -9.40 22.31 6.68
CA LYS A 259 -10.83 22.17 6.95
C LYS A 259 -11.13 21.86 8.42
N MET A 260 -10.39 20.92 9.01
CA MET A 260 -10.57 20.61 10.43
C MET A 260 -10.27 21.81 11.33
N SER A 261 -9.20 22.55 11.02
CA SER A 261 -8.79 23.70 11.81
C SER A 261 -9.81 24.86 11.72
N ASP A 262 -10.34 25.13 10.53
CA ASP A 262 -11.33 26.18 10.30
C ASP A 262 -12.65 25.87 11.03
N GLU A 263 -13.15 24.64 10.95
CA GLU A 263 -14.39 24.25 11.61
C GLU A 263 -14.23 24.21 13.14
N ILE A 264 -13.07 23.82 13.68
CA ILE A 264 -12.81 23.91 15.12
C ILE A 264 -12.86 25.36 15.59
N MET A 265 -12.23 26.28 14.85
CA MET A 265 -12.28 27.72 15.20
C MET A 265 -13.69 28.30 15.14
N GLU A 266 -14.54 27.88 14.19
CA GLU A 266 -15.94 28.29 14.13
C GLU A 266 -16.75 27.77 15.33
N ILE A 267 -16.52 26.54 15.75
CA ILE A 267 -17.18 25.96 16.94
C ILE A 267 -16.76 26.71 18.21
N GLU A 268 -15.46 26.99 18.38
CA GLU A 268 -14.95 27.74 19.53
C GLU A 268 -15.53 29.16 19.57
N LYS A 269 -15.64 29.84 18.43
CA LYS A 269 -16.22 31.18 18.30
C LYS A 269 -17.71 31.16 18.66
N SER A 270 -18.47 30.22 18.12
CA SER A 270 -19.90 30.05 18.42
C SER A 270 -20.14 29.77 19.90
N PHE A 271 -19.26 28.95 20.52
CA PHE A 271 -19.34 28.66 21.95
C PHE A 271 -19.02 29.86 22.81
N ALA A 272 -18.02 30.66 22.44
CA ALA A 272 -17.69 31.91 23.12
C ALA A 272 -18.84 32.93 23.04
N GLU A 273 -19.49 33.08 21.87
CA GLU A 273 -20.68 33.95 21.67
C GLU A 273 -21.84 33.49 22.52
N MET A 274 -22.13 32.16 22.61
CA MET A 274 -23.17 31.64 23.49
C MET A 274 -22.90 31.89 24.97
N LEU A 275 -21.65 31.80 25.42
CA LEU A 275 -21.26 32.09 26.79
C LEU A 275 -21.45 33.58 27.11
N GLU A 276 -21.09 34.48 26.18
CA GLU A 276 -21.29 35.93 26.36
C GLU A 276 -22.79 36.30 26.42
N GLU A 277 -23.65 35.64 25.64
CA GLU A 277 -25.10 35.82 25.70
C GLU A 277 -25.72 35.27 27.01
N SER A 278 -25.16 34.20 27.58
CA SER A 278 -25.67 33.60 28.83
C SER A 278 -25.28 34.39 30.09
N ILE A 279 -24.33 35.34 29.97
CA ILE A 279 -23.86 36.19 31.08
C ILE A 279 -24.57 37.56 31.10
N LYS A 280 -25.28 37.92 30.05
CA LYS A 280 -26.10 39.13 29.95
C LYS A 280 -27.51 38.89 30.48
#